data_07234a67fdec2413f77e99cdeeabadde
#
_entry.id   07234a67fdec2413f77e99cdeeabadde
#
_cell.length_a   1.000
_cell.length_b   1.000
_cell.length_c   1.000
_cell.angle_alpha   90.00
_cell.angle_beta   90.00
_cell.angle_gamma   90.00
#
_symmetry.space_group_name_H-M   'P 1'
#
loop_
_entity.id
_entity.type
_entity.pdbx_description
1 polymer ?
#
loop_
_entity_poly.entity_id
_entity_poly.type
_entity_poly.pdbx_seq_one_letter_code
_entity_poly.pdbx_strand_id
1 'polypeptide(L)'
;MRLGLLSLLGLCAASPARGQSLSAADSARHVLNRLAFGPAPGQIDSVAAEGALRWADQLLTESRPADPQLAHREAAFSPRQFEADALAERLEEARRDRQRRQQADSGMAERQPPRMTNGPGRTLAEFQQLAVVRATSARDQLREVMVDFWTNHFNVYLDKGLDRALLPEFIEQTIRPKALGRFEDLLLATARSPAMLFYLDNVRSVRSGATPPQLARLEQPRRGRFGLGRGIRRDSLLARLQERMPTGINENYARELMELHSLGVDGGYTQHDVTEVARILTGWGMRQPNRGTGFEYHAWAHDEGAKTVLGVSFPAGGGEAEGKRLIQLLANHPATMHHVSRKLCARFVADDPPDGCVDDAVRAWQATHG
;
A
#
# COMPACT_ATOMS: atom_id res chain seq x y z
N MET A 1 -53.80 62.78 -4.68
CA MET A 1 -53.00 62.03 -3.66
C MET A 1 -52.58 60.68 -4.16
N ARG A 2 -51.40 60.60 -4.64
CA ARG A 2 -50.71 59.28 -4.88
C ARG A 2 -49.21 59.50 -4.68
N LEU A 3 -48.66 58.97 -3.59
CA LEU A 3 -47.25 58.94 -3.31
C LEU A 3 -46.64 57.83 -4.14
N GLY A 4 -45.62 58.11 -4.94
CA GLY A 4 -44.76 57.16 -5.62
C GLY A 4 -43.55 56.86 -4.78
N LEU A 5 -43.36 55.56 -4.47
CA LEU A 5 -42.15 55.02 -3.83
C LEU A 5 -41.11 54.71 -4.93
N LEU A 6 -40.06 55.50 -4.95
CA LEU A 6 -38.85 55.18 -5.77
C LEU A 6 -38.03 54.13 -5.04
N SER A 7 -37.98 52.89 -5.62
CA SER A 7 -37.07 51.82 -5.20
C SER A 7 -35.70 52.03 -5.81
N LEU A 8 -34.71 52.40 -5.00
CA LEU A 8 -33.30 52.35 -5.35
C LEU A 8 -32.84 50.86 -5.30
N LEU A 9 -32.79 50.22 -6.45
CA LEU A 9 -32.04 49.01 -6.65
C LEU A 9 -30.59 49.38 -6.93
N GLY A 10 -29.76 49.39 -5.88
CA GLY A 10 -28.32 49.43 -6.03
C GLY A 10 -27.81 48.12 -6.65
N LEU A 11 -27.44 48.12 -7.91
CA LEU A 11 -26.62 47.08 -8.52
C LEU A 11 -25.24 47.11 -7.86
N CYS A 12 -25.02 46.26 -6.87
CA CYS A 12 -23.65 45.83 -6.52
C CYS A 12 -23.12 45.01 -7.68
N ALA A 13 -22.46 45.65 -8.63
CA ALA A 13 -21.59 44.97 -9.57
C ALA A 13 -20.45 44.34 -8.76
N ALA A 14 -20.58 43.07 -8.42
CA ALA A 14 -19.45 42.26 -7.94
C ALA A 14 -18.43 42.26 -9.07
N SER A 15 -17.39 43.07 -8.95
CA SER A 15 -16.21 42.97 -9.80
C SER A 15 -15.67 41.56 -9.64
N PRO A 16 -15.45 40.81 -10.74
CA PRO A 16 -14.75 39.53 -10.60
C PRO A 16 -13.39 39.83 -9.96
N ALA A 17 -13.14 39.25 -8.80
CA ALA A 17 -11.83 39.29 -8.18
C ALA A 17 -10.82 38.80 -9.23
N ARG A 18 -10.09 39.73 -9.86
CA ARG A 18 -8.94 39.42 -10.68
C ARG A 18 -7.96 38.72 -9.73
N GLY A 19 -7.88 37.40 -9.85
CA GLY A 19 -6.83 36.65 -9.15
C GLY A 19 -5.49 37.33 -9.46
N GLN A 20 -4.83 37.82 -8.43
CA GLN A 20 -3.50 38.39 -8.58
C GLN A 20 -2.62 37.27 -9.17
N SER A 21 -2.01 37.54 -10.32
CA SER A 21 -1.04 36.59 -10.88
C SER A 21 0.11 36.44 -9.87
N LEU A 22 0.45 35.23 -9.51
CA LEU A 22 1.58 34.97 -8.65
C LEU A 22 2.85 35.59 -9.25
N SER A 23 3.75 36.08 -8.41
CA SER A 23 5.08 36.47 -8.87
C SER A 23 5.82 35.24 -9.40
N ALA A 24 6.86 35.43 -10.21
CA ALA A 24 7.70 34.33 -10.71
C ALA A 24 8.31 33.53 -9.55
N ALA A 25 8.74 34.21 -8.47
CA ALA A 25 9.28 33.56 -7.28
C ALA A 25 8.22 32.79 -6.49
N ASP A 26 6.98 33.29 -6.38
CA ASP A 26 5.89 32.57 -5.71
C ASP A 26 5.43 31.37 -6.52
N SER A 27 5.39 31.50 -7.85
CA SER A 27 5.10 30.37 -8.75
C SER A 27 6.19 29.29 -8.63
N ALA A 28 7.47 29.68 -8.60
CA ALA A 28 8.58 28.75 -8.40
C ALA A 28 8.49 28.05 -7.03
N ARG A 29 8.21 28.80 -5.97
CA ARG A 29 8.03 28.25 -4.62
C ARG A 29 6.86 27.26 -4.57
N HIS A 30 5.75 27.58 -5.24
CA HIS A 30 4.59 26.71 -5.30
C HIS A 30 4.92 25.37 -5.95
N VAL A 31 5.50 25.34 -7.15
CA VAL A 31 5.81 24.10 -7.84
C VAL A 31 6.87 23.28 -7.10
N LEU A 32 7.88 23.92 -6.49
CA LEU A 32 8.89 23.24 -5.69
C LEU A 32 8.30 22.59 -4.42
N ASN A 33 7.32 23.20 -3.78
CA ASN A 33 6.65 22.62 -2.62
C ASN A 33 5.68 21.49 -2.99
N ARG A 34 5.15 21.47 -4.21
CA ARG A 34 4.17 20.47 -4.65
C ARG A 34 4.80 19.30 -5.37
N LEU A 35 5.81 19.54 -6.22
CA LEU A 35 6.46 18.52 -7.06
C LEU A 35 7.81 18.03 -6.49
N ALA A 36 8.27 18.63 -5.39
CA ALA A 36 9.48 18.24 -4.66
C ALA A 36 9.23 18.31 -3.15
N PHE A 37 10.24 17.98 -2.36
CA PHE A 37 10.22 18.15 -0.88
C PHE A 37 10.59 19.56 -0.44
N GLY A 38 10.37 20.54 -1.28
CA GLY A 38 10.70 21.95 -1.05
C GLY A 38 11.95 22.41 -1.81
N PRO A 39 12.21 23.73 -1.79
CA PRO A 39 13.32 24.33 -2.51
C PRO A 39 14.66 24.10 -1.82
N ALA A 40 15.69 23.73 -2.59
CA ALA A 40 17.08 23.83 -2.17
C ALA A 40 17.56 25.32 -2.18
N PRO A 41 18.66 25.65 -1.49
CA PRO A 41 19.22 26.98 -1.52
C PRO A 41 19.47 27.48 -2.95
N GLY A 42 18.93 28.67 -3.28
CA GLY A 42 19.03 29.28 -4.62
C GLY A 42 18.10 28.69 -5.69
N GLN A 43 17.38 27.63 -5.41
CA GLN A 43 16.54 26.94 -6.39
C GLN A 43 15.28 27.76 -6.77
N ILE A 44 14.74 28.57 -5.86
CA ILE A 44 13.60 29.46 -6.17
C ILE A 44 14.00 30.44 -7.28
N ASP A 45 15.16 31.06 -7.18
CA ASP A 45 15.61 32.03 -8.18
C ASP A 45 15.88 31.37 -9.53
N SER A 46 16.49 30.18 -9.52
CA SER A 46 16.76 29.38 -10.71
C SER A 46 15.45 28.99 -11.42
N VAL A 47 14.47 28.43 -10.68
CA VAL A 47 13.16 28.02 -11.26
C VAL A 47 12.32 29.22 -11.67
N ALA A 48 12.40 30.35 -10.95
CA ALA A 48 11.74 31.58 -11.34
C ALA A 48 12.28 32.15 -12.65
N ALA A 49 13.60 32.08 -12.88
CA ALA A 49 14.24 32.52 -14.10
C ALA A 49 13.94 31.60 -15.31
N GLU A 50 13.84 30.30 -15.08
CA GLU A 50 13.48 29.30 -16.08
C GLU A 50 12.00 29.33 -16.44
N GLY A 51 11.15 29.61 -15.45
CA GLY A 51 9.71 29.54 -15.53
C GLY A 51 9.14 28.26 -14.87
N ALA A 52 8.29 28.45 -13.85
CA ALA A 52 7.78 27.38 -12.99
C ALA A 52 7.07 26.25 -13.77
N LEU A 53 6.25 26.58 -14.77
CA LEU A 53 5.56 25.57 -15.58
C LEU A 53 6.51 24.80 -16.49
N ARG A 54 7.53 25.46 -17.06
CA ARG A 54 8.54 24.81 -17.88
C ARG A 54 9.36 23.82 -17.05
N TRP A 55 9.77 24.22 -15.86
CA TRP A 55 10.47 23.36 -14.93
C TRP A 55 9.62 22.12 -14.54
N ALA A 56 8.31 22.33 -14.27
CA ALA A 56 7.39 21.24 -13.96
C ALA A 56 7.24 20.27 -15.15
N ASP A 57 7.14 20.80 -16.38
CA ASP A 57 7.05 19.97 -17.60
C ASP A 57 8.32 19.14 -17.83
N GLN A 58 9.48 19.70 -17.57
CA GLN A 58 10.75 18.96 -17.63
C GLN A 58 10.82 17.80 -16.60
N LEU A 59 10.23 17.98 -15.41
CA LEU A 59 10.16 16.88 -14.44
C LEU A 59 9.35 15.68 -14.94
N LEU A 60 8.35 15.93 -15.76
CA LEU A 60 7.46 14.91 -16.30
C LEU A 60 8.00 14.26 -17.58
N THR A 61 8.76 15.00 -18.39
CA THR A 61 9.15 14.58 -19.74
C THR A 61 10.60 14.09 -19.85
N GLU A 62 11.50 14.59 -19.01
CA GLU A 62 12.91 14.24 -19.08
C GLU A 62 13.25 12.99 -18.26
N SER A 63 13.80 11.97 -18.94
CA SER A 63 14.45 10.87 -18.26
C SER A 63 15.72 11.36 -17.57
N ARG A 64 15.74 11.33 -16.25
CA ARG A 64 16.92 11.77 -15.49
C ARG A 64 17.89 10.61 -15.31
N PRO A 65 19.15 10.77 -15.70
CA PRO A 65 20.16 9.75 -15.48
C PRO A 65 20.33 9.53 -13.96
N ALA A 66 20.75 8.33 -13.61
CA ALA A 66 21.10 8.00 -12.21
C ALA A 66 22.06 9.05 -11.65
N ASP A 67 21.75 9.56 -10.46
CA ASP A 67 22.60 10.51 -9.76
C ASP A 67 23.78 9.78 -9.11
N PRO A 68 25.03 9.97 -9.57
CA PRO A 68 26.19 9.27 -8.97
C PRO A 68 26.41 9.62 -7.49
N GLN A 69 26.05 10.85 -7.06
CA GLN A 69 26.19 11.26 -5.67
C GLN A 69 25.13 10.58 -4.80
N LEU A 70 23.89 10.48 -5.30
CA LEU A 70 22.85 9.73 -4.62
C LEU A 70 23.22 8.25 -4.56
N ALA A 71 23.65 7.65 -5.68
CA ALA A 71 24.10 6.25 -5.71
C ALA A 71 25.23 5.96 -4.72
N HIS A 72 26.18 6.87 -4.57
CA HIS A 72 27.24 6.74 -3.56
C HIS A 72 26.69 6.78 -2.13
N ARG A 73 25.73 7.66 -1.85
CA ARG A 73 25.06 7.72 -0.53
C ARG A 73 24.19 6.48 -0.28
N GLU A 74 23.48 6.02 -1.28
CA GLU A 74 22.66 4.80 -1.22
C GLU A 74 23.49 3.54 -1.04
N ALA A 75 24.73 3.51 -1.54
CA ALA A 75 25.65 2.38 -1.37
C ALA A 75 26.02 2.12 0.10
N ALA A 76 25.83 3.10 0.99
CA ALA A 76 25.95 2.89 2.43
C ALA A 76 24.83 2.00 3.01
N PHE A 77 23.75 1.83 2.27
CA PHE A 77 22.60 1.00 2.63
C PHE A 77 22.60 -0.27 1.77
N SER A 78 22.85 -1.42 2.38
CA SER A 78 22.86 -2.69 1.61
C SER A 78 21.45 -3.06 1.16
N PRO A 79 21.19 -3.27 -0.14
CA PRO A 79 19.86 -3.69 -0.61
C PRO A 79 19.34 -4.96 0.07
N ARG A 80 20.22 -5.94 0.34
CA ARG A 80 19.86 -7.20 0.98
C ARG A 80 19.35 -7.06 2.42
N GLN A 81 19.73 -5.98 3.11
CA GLN A 81 19.21 -5.79 4.48
C GLN A 81 17.74 -5.40 4.52
N PHE A 82 17.18 -4.98 3.39
CA PHE A 82 15.75 -4.64 3.24
C PHE A 82 14.94 -5.77 2.59
N GLU A 83 15.55 -6.89 2.26
CA GLU A 83 14.83 -8.07 1.79
C GLU A 83 14.00 -8.65 2.94
N ALA A 84 12.70 -8.88 2.69
CA ALA A 84 11.76 -9.31 3.72
C ALA A 84 12.16 -10.66 4.34
N ASP A 85 12.77 -11.56 3.56
CA ASP A 85 13.24 -12.85 4.05
C ASP A 85 14.35 -12.70 5.07
N ALA A 86 15.37 -11.89 4.78
CA ALA A 86 16.48 -11.62 5.69
C ALA A 86 15.99 -10.92 6.97
N LEU A 87 15.01 -10.02 6.87
CA LEU A 87 14.40 -9.37 8.02
C LEU A 87 13.51 -10.32 8.82
N ALA A 88 12.74 -11.18 8.16
CA ALA A 88 11.91 -12.18 8.82
C ALA A 88 12.77 -13.19 9.62
N GLU A 89 13.88 -13.66 9.05
CA GLU A 89 14.83 -14.54 9.75
C GLU A 89 15.41 -13.87 11.00
N ARG A 90 15.83 -12.60 10.89
CA ARG A 90 16.35 -11.84 12.05
C ARG A 90 15.30 -11.61 13.14
N LEU A 91 14.03 -11.37 12.75
CA LEU A 91 12.92 -11.24 13.70
C LEU A 91 12.67 -12.57 14.43
N GLU A 92 12.70 -13.68 13.71
CA GLU A 92 12.55 -15.02 14.29
C GLU A 92 13.71 -15.35 15.23
N GLU A 93 14.96 -15.07 14.85
CA GLU A 93 16.12 -15.24 15.71
C GLU A 93 16.02 -14.40 16.99
N ALA A 94 15.67 -13.14 16.86
CA ALA A 94 15.48 -12.25 18.01
C ALA A 94 14.35 -12.73 18.95
N ARG A 95 13.27 -13.31 18.39
CA ARG A 95 12.20 -13.93 19.20
C ARG A 95 12.69 -15.18 19.94
N ARG A 96 13.42 -16.06 19.24
CA ARG A 96 13.97 -17.28 19.86
C ARG A 96 14.96 -16.95 20.99
N ASP A 97 15.80 -15.95 20.76
CA ASP A 97 16.75 -15.49 21.79
C ASP A 97 16.05 -14.89 23.00
N ARG A 98 14.99 -14.09 22.78
CA ARG A 98 14.17 -13.56 23.86
C ARG A 98 13.50 -14.67 24.66
N GLN A 99 12.96 -15.70 23.99
CA GLN A 99 12.34 -16.85 24.65
C GLN A 99 13.38 -17.66 25.46
N ARG A 100 14.58 -17.91 24.90
CA ARG A 100 15.69 -18.59 25.60
C ARG A 100 16.10 -17.81 26.86
N ARG A 101 16.22 -16.48 26.76
CA ARG A 101 16.56 -15.62 27.91
C ARG A 101 15.47 -15.64 28.98
N GLN A 102 14.19 -15.58 28.60
CA GLN A 102 13.06 -15.71 29.53
C GLN A 102 13.02 -17.07 30.23
N GLN A 103 13.41 -18.15 29.56
CA GLN A 103 13.52 -19.49 30.14
C GLN A 103 14.76 -19.65 31.04
N ALA A 104 15.85 -18.96 30.72
CA ALA A 104 17.07 -18.95 31.54
C ALA A 104 16.97 -18.02 32.77
N ASP A 105 16.16 -16.96 32.70
CA ASP A 105 15.97 -15.94 33.75
C ASP A 105 15.08 -16.39 34.93
N SER A 106 14.60 -17.65 34.91
CA SER A 106 14.03 -18.27 36.10
C SER A 106 15.09 -18.59 37.21
N GLY A 107 16.37 -18.29 36.93
CA GLY A 107 17.49 -18.36 37.86
C GLY A 107 18.40 -17.17 37.66
N MET A 108 18.44 -16.25 38.63
CA MET A 108 19.28 -15.09 38.79
C MET A 108 20.48 -14.95 37.79
N ALA A 109 20.37 -14.09 36.80
CA ALA A 109 21.49 -13.61 36.03
C ALA A 109 21.35 -12.12 35.75
N GLU A 110 22.43 -11.40 36.03
CA GLU A 110 22.60 -9.96 35.93
C GLU A 110 22.23 -9.43 34.54
N ARG A 111 21.30 -8.46 34.49
CA ARG A 111 20.79 -7.83 33.25
C ARG A 111 21.88 -7.00 32.57
N GLN A 112 22.60 -7.57 31.64
CA GLN A 112 23.31 -6.76 30.66
C GLN A 112 22.31 -6.16 29.66
N PRO A 113 22.35 -4.84 29.40
CA PRO A 113 21.52 -4.25 28.36
C PRO A 113 21.84 -4.89 27.02
N PRO A 114 20.83 -5.15 26.15
CA PRO A 114 21.07 -5.76 24.85
C PRO A 114 22.00 -4.86 24.03
N ARG A 115 23.15 -5.36 23.64
CA ARG A 115 23.98 -4.71 22.63
C ARG A 115 23.16 -4.66 21.33
N MET A 116 22.76 -3.45 20.93
CA MET A 116 22.04 -3.19 19.68
C MET A 116 23.00 -3.30 18.47
N THR A 117 23.58 -4.45 18.28
CA THR A 117 24.38 -4.76 17.10
C THR A 117 23.56 -5.58 16.14
N ASN A 118 23.13 -4.97 15.03
CA ASN A 118 22.47 -5.60 13.88
C ASN A 118 21.03 -6.15 14.07
N GLY A 119 20.24 -5.58 14.98
CA GLY A 119 18.83 -5.98 15.15
C GLY A 119 17.87 -5.33 14.14
N PRO A 120 16.62 -5.85 14.02
CA PRO A 120 15.59 -5.34 13.09
C PRO A 120 15.30 -3.84 13.24
N GLY A 121 15.49 -3.27 14.43
CA GLY A 121 15.31 -1.84 14.68
C GLY A 121 16.37 -0.97 14.00
N ARG A 122 17.59 -1.46 13.83
CA ARG A 122 18.64 -0.74 13.10
C ARG A 122 18.33 -0.68 11.62
N THR A 123 17.90 -1.78 11.03
CA THR A 123 17.53 -1.84 9.62
C THR A 123 16.40 -0.88 9.28
N LEU A 124 15.40 -0.76 10.16
CA LEU A 124 14.31 0.19 9.99
C LEU A 124 14.81 1.65 10.06
N ALA A 125 15.68 1.98 11.04
CA ALA A 125 16.27 3.32 11.15
C ALA A 125 17.12 3.66 9.90
N GLU A 126 17.87 2.70 9.38
CA GLU A 126 18.64 2.84 8.14
C GLU A 126 17.71 3.04 6.92
N PHE A 127 16.57 2.35 6.87
CA PHE A 127 15.56 2.55 5.82
C PHE A 127 14.94 3.96 5.89
N GLN A 128 14.63 4.45 7.09
CA GLN A 128 14.14 5.82 7.29
C GLN A 128 15.20 6.86 6.89
N GLN A 129 16.47 6.62 7.22
CA GLN A 129 17.58 7.48 6.80
C GLN A 129 17.73 7.50 5.28
N LEU A 130 17.58 6.36 4.60
CA LEU A 130 17.61 6.28 3.15
C LEU A 130 16.47 7.12 2.51
N ALA A 131 15.26 7.07 3.06
CA ALA A 131 14.16 7.90 2.60
C ALA A 131 14.48 9.41 2.74
N VAL A 132 15.09 9.84 3.85
CA VAL A 132 15.54 11.23 4.05
C VAL A 132 16.64 11.60 3.06
N VAL A 133 17.63 10.72 2.83
CA VAL A 133 18.71 10.97 1.85
C VAL A 133 18.12 11.17 0.45
N ARG A 134 17.16 10.36 0.05
CA ARG A 134 16.47 10.51 -1.25
C ARG A 134 15.66 11.80 -1.33
N ALA A 135 14.84 12.08 -0.32
CA ALA A 135 14.03 13.30 -0.28
C ALA A 135 14.88 14.58 -0.38
N THR A 136 16.09 14.58 0.21
CA THR A 136 16.98 15.75 0.24
C THR A 136 17.98 15.82 -0.91
N SER A 137 18.26 14.71 -1.60
CA SER A 137 19.39 14.63 -2.54
C SER A 137 19.04 14.09 -3.91
N ALA A 138 17.88 13.44 -4.10
CA ALA A 138 17.51 12.92 -5.41
C ALA A 138 17.28 14.07 -6.39
N ARG A 139 17.78 13.91 -7.62
CA ARG A 139 17.47 14.82 -8.74
C ARG A 139 16.06 14.61 -9.27
N ASP A 140 15.59 13.36 -9.24
CA ASP A 140 14.20 12.98 -9.59
C ASP A 140 13.30 13.14 -8.36
N GLN A 141 13.08 14.39 -7.96
CA GLN A 141 12.26 14.72 -6.81
C GLN A 141 10.80 14.27 -6.98
N LEU A 142 10.26 14.37 -8.21
CA LEU A 142 8.88 13.96 -8.48
C LEU A 142 8.67 12.46 -8.18
N ARG A 143 9.63 11.61 -8.56
CA ARG A 143 9.56 10.17 -8.22
C ARG A 143 9.50 9.95 -6.71
N GLU A 144 10.33 10.66 -5.95
CA GLU A 144 10.35 10.50 -4.49
C GLU A 144 9.04 10.99 -3.85
N VAL A 145 8.49 12.09 -4.34
CA VAL A 145 7.17 12.59 -3.91
C VAL A 145 6.05 11.60 -4.26
N MET A 146 6.11 10.99 -5.44
CA MET A 146 5.13 9.98 -5.83
C MET A 146 5.26 8.67 -5.03
N VAL A 147 6.48 8.27 -4.67
CA VAL A 147 6.70 7.14 -3.76
C VAL A 147 6.10 7.43 -2.39
N ASP A 148 6.32 8.63 -1.85
CA ASP A 148 5.71 9.06 -0.58
C ASP A 148 4.17 9.08 -0.67
N PHE A 149 3.62 9.68 -1.74
CA PHE A 149 2.18 9.74 -1.98
C PHE A 149 1.55 8.34 -2.01
N TRP A 150 2.11 7.40 -2.78
CA TRP A 150 1.58 6.05 -2.87
C TRP A 150 1.81 5.23 -1.61
N THR A 151 2.90 5.47 -0.88
CA THR A 151 3.13 4.84 0.42
C THR A 151 2.07 5.26 1.43
N ASN A 152 1.62 6.51 1.39
CA ASN A 152 0.52 7.00 2.22
C ASN A 152 -0.86 6.50 1.74
N HIS A 153 -1.06 6.40 0.42
CA HIS A 153 -2.31 5.90 -0.16
C HIS A 153 -2.53 4.40 0.14
N PHE A 154 -1.48 3.59 -0.01
CA PHE A 154 -1.47 2.16 0.31
C PHE A 154 -0.81 1.90 1.67
N ASN A 155 -1.24 2.64 2.68
CA ASN A 155 -0.57 2.63 3.97
C ASN A 155 -0.58 1.26 4.63
N VAL A 156 0.58 0.85 5.15
CA VAL A 156 0.79 -0.34 5.97
C VAL A 156 1.38 0.10 7.31
N TYR A 157 0.72 -0.30 8.41
CA TYR A 157 1.17 0.10 9.75
C TYR A 157 2.38 -0.72 10.19
N LEU A 158 3.48 -0.02 10.37
CA LEU A 158 4.80 -0.58 10.68
C LEU A 158 4.83 -1.51 11.90
N ASP A 159 4.08 -1.20 12.96
CA ASP A 159 4.16 -1.94 14.22
C ASP A 159 3.22 -3.15 14.28
N LYS A 160 2.53 -3.49 13.19
CA LYS A 160 1.73 -4.71 13.11
C LYS A 160 2.60 -5.94 12.81
N GLY A 161 3.18 -6.52 13.84
CA GLY A 161 3.84 -7.83 13.80
C GLY A 161 4.93 -7.99 12.74
N LEU A 162 4.64 -8.71 11.65
CA LEU A 162 5.60 -9.00 10.58
C LEU A 162 5.80 -7.79 9.64
N ASP A 163 4.88 -6.82 9.61
CA ASP A 163 4.96 -5.68 8.70
C ASP A 163 6.20 -4.83 8.92
N ARG A 164 6.77 -4.82 10.14
CA ARG A 164 8.07 -4.21 10.41
C ARG A 164 9.19 -4.75 9.50
N ALA A 165 9.09 -6.02 9.10
CA ALA A 165 10.05 -6.64 8.18
C ALA A 165 9.63 -6.48 6.71
N LEU A 166 8.33 -6.45 6.43
CA LEU A 166 7.80 -6.45 5.07
C LEU A 166 7.73 -5.05 4.44
N LEU A 167 7.59 -3.99 5.26
CA LEU A 167 7.38 -2.62 4.79
C LEU A 167 8.53 -2.08 3.92
N PRO A 168 9.82 -2.26 4.26
CA PRO A 168 10.91 -1.78 3.40
C PRO A 168 10.86 -2.40 2.00
N GLU A 169 10.66 -3.72 1.88
CA GLU A 169 10.51 -4.39 0.59
C GLU A 169 9.26 -3.93 -0.15
N PHE A 170 8.15 -3.73 0.56
CA PHE A 170 6.92 -3.20 -0.02
C PHE A 170 7.13 -1.85 -0.70
N ILE A 171 7.83 -0.93 -0.04
CA ILE A 171 8.11 0.39 -0.61
C ILE A 171 9.11 0.27 -1.77
N GLU A 172 10.22 -0.47 -1.60
CA GLU A 172 11.30 -0.52 -2.57
C GLU A 172 10.98 -1.35 -3.81
N GLN A 173 10.27 -2.48 -3.65
CA GLN A 173 10.04 -3.43 -4.75
C GLN A 173 8.62 -3.39 -5.30
N THR A 174 7.64 -2.90 -4.53
CA THR A 174 6.25 -2.84 -4.98
C THR A 174 5.86 -1.44 -5.42
N ILE A 175 6.04 -0.43 -4.56
CA ILE A 175 5.58 0.94 -4.83
C ILE A 175 6.55 1.67 -5.75
N ARG A 176 7.83 1.78 -5.38
CA ARG A 176 8.83 2.59 -6.09
C ARG A 176 8.93 2.30 -7.59
N PRO A 177 8.99 1.05 -8.07
CA PRO A 177 9.11 0.77 -9.50
C PRO A 177 7.87 1.17 -10.31
N LYS A 178 6.72 1.34 -9.65
CA LYS A 178 5.41 1.62 -10.26
C LYS A 178 4.87 3.01 -9.93
N ALA A 179 5.61 3.81 -9.14
CA ALA A 179 5.13 5.09 -8.64
C ALA A 179 4.76 6.11 -9.75
N LEU A 180 5.37 6.01 -10.93
CA LEU A 180 5.07 6.80 -12.13
C LEU A 180 4.49 5.94 -13.27
N GLY A 181 4.02 4.74 -12.96
CA GLY A 181 3.42 3.82 -13.92
C GLY A 181 1.90 3.84 -13.87
N ARG A 182 1.28 2.82 -14.48
CA ARG A 182 -0.18 2.67 -14.52
C ARG A 182 -0.74 2.31 -13.14
N PHE A 183 -1.84 2.93 -12.78
CA PHE A 183 -2.49 2.67 -11.50
C PHE A 183 -2.95 1.21 -11.35
N GLU A 184 -3.45 0.59 -12.43
CA GLU A 184 -3.84 -0.83 -12.43
C GLU A 184 -2.68 -1.74 -12.02
N ASP A 185 -1.47 -1.50 -12.58
CA ASP A 185 -0.28 -2.29 -12.26
C ASP A 185 0.19 -2.06 -10.82
N LEU A 186 0.06 -0.85 -10.32
CA LEU A 186 0.37 -0.50 -8.94
C LEU A 186 -0.64 -1.14 -7.98
N LEU A 187 -1.94 -1.02 -8.25
CA LEU A 187 -3.01 -1.62 -7.44
C LEU A 187 -2.88 -3.14 -7.38
N LEU A 188 -2.58 -3.81 -8.50
CA LEU A 188 -2.36 -5.26 -8.52
C LEU A 188 -1.11 -5.65 -7.70
N ALA A 189 -0.03 -4.90 -7.85
CA ALA A 189 1.21 -5.19 -7.13
C ALA A 189 1.04 -5.00 -5.61
N THR A 190 0.37 -3.93 -5.17
CA THR A 190 0.07 -3.68 -3.77
C THR A 190 -0.91 -4.71 -3.22
N ALA A 191 -1.93 -5.07 -3.97
CA ALA A 191 -2.92 -6.08 -3.59
C ALA A 191 -2.30 -7.48 -3.38
N ARG A 192 -1.23 -7.81 -4.08
CA ARG A 192 -0.49 -9.08 -3.95
C ARG A 192 0.72 -8.98 -3.03
N SER A 193 1.00 -7.82 -2.47
CA SER A 193 2.15 -7.67 -1.58
C SER A 193 1.95 -8.43 -0.27
N PRO A 194 2.95 -9.18 0.19
CA PRO A 194 2.93 -9.81 1.51
C PRO A 194 2.63 -8.85 2.64
N ALA A 195 3.16 -7.62 2.60
CA ALA A 195 2.87 -6.59 3.60
C ALA A 195 1.38 -6.27 3.67
N MET A 196 0.75 -5.96 2.53
CA MET A 196 -0.68 -5.63 2.50
C MET A 196 -1.57 -6.81 2.89
N LEU A 197 -1.26 -8.01 2.40
CA LEU A 197 -1.98 -9.24 2.72
C LEU A 197 -1.90 -9.59 4.23
N PHE A 198 -0.75 -9.33 4.86
CA PHE A 198 -0.57 -9.52 6.29
C PHE A 198 -1.21 -8.38 7.09
N TYR A 199 -1.02 -7.12 6.66
CA TYR A 199 -1.58 -5.95 7.34
C TYR A 199 -3.10 -6.02 7.47
N LEU A 200 -3.79 -6.40 6.41
CA LEU A 200 -5.25 -6.47 6.37
C LEU A 200 -5.80 -7.88 6.63
N ASP A 201 -4.95 -8.79 7.17
CA ASP A 201 -5.28 -10.15 7.61
C ASP A 201 -5.85 -11.07 6.49
N ASN A 202 -5.63 -10.75 5.19
CA ASN A 202 -6.11 -11.58 4.09
C ASN A 202 -5.39 -12.94 4.03
N VAL A 203 -4.17 -13.03 4.57
CA VAL A 203 -3.44 -14.31 4.75
C VAL A 203 -4.24 -15.36 5.53
N ARG A 204 -5.30 -14.93 6.22
CA ARG A 204 -6.20 -15.78 7.01
C ARG A 204 -7.57 -15.98 6.34
N SER A 205 -7.80 -15.37 5.17
CA SER A 205 -9.09 -15.44 4.48
C SER A 205 -9.22 -16.74 3.70
N VAL A 206 -10.19 -17.56 4.08
CA VAL A 206 -10.45 -18.87 3.46
C VAL A 206 -11.95 -19.04 3.23
N ARG A 207 -12.33 -19.82 2.21
CA ARG A 207 -13.72 -20.22 2.02
C ARG A 207 -14.24 -20.98 3.25
N SER A 208 -15.52 -20.91 3.50
CA SER A 208 -16.17 -21.67 4.57
C SER A 208 -15.88 -23.17 4.43
N GLY A 209 -15.54 -23.81 5.54
CA GLY A 209 -15.23 -25.23 5.59
C GLY A 209 -13.93 -25.65 4.91
N ALA A 210 -13.05 -24.72 4.56
CA ALA A 210 -11.73 -25.05 4.00
C ALA A 210 -10.86 -25.76 5.05
N THR A 211 -10.21 -26.83 4.64
CA THR A 211 -9.24 -27.56 5.47
C THR A 211 -7.86 -27.50 4.82
N PRO A 212 -6.84 -26.91 5.49
CA PRO A 212 -5.48 -26.92 4.96
C PRO A 212 -4.96 -28.32 4.70
N PRO A 213 -4.16 -28.52 3.64
CA PRO A 213 -3.64 -29.84 3.26
C PRO A 213 -2.83 -30.51 4.37
N GLN A 214 -2.16 -29.73 5.23
CA GLN A 214 -1.40 -30.24 6.36
C GLN A 214 -2.32 -30.91 7.40
N LEU A 215 -3.46 -30.29 7.69
CA LEU A 215 -4.45 -30.81 8.62
C LEU A 215 -5.16 -32.03 8.04
N ALA A 216 -5.58 -31.98 6.77
CA ALA A 216 -6.18 -33.09 6.07
C ALA A 216 -5.27 -34.35 6.09
N ARG A 217 -3.95 -34.17 5.98
CA ARG A 217 -2.97 -35.28 6.13
C ARG A 217 -2.90 -35.82 7.56
N LEU A 218 -3.10 -34.98 8.54
CA LEU A 218 -3.12 -35.41 9.95
C LEU A 218 -4.44 -36.11 10.31
N GLU A 219 -5.53 -35.78 9.67
CA GLU A 219 -6.85 -36.39 9.90
C GLU A 219 -6.97 -37.78 9.26
N GLN A 220 -6.18 -38.08 8.21
CA GLN A 220 -6.21 -39.40 7.57
C GLN A 220 -5.77 -40.50 8.53
N PRO A 221 -6.56 -41.57 8.75
CA PRO A 221 -6.17 -42.67 9.58
C PRO A 221 -4.98 -43.39 8.96
N ARG A 222 -3.84 -43.40 9.66
CA ARG A 222 -2.70 -44.21 9.24
C ARG A 222 -3.06 -45.70 9.43
N ARG A 223 -3.26 -46.43 8.33
CA ARG A 223 -3.33 -47.88 8.34
C ARG A 223 -1.95 -48.44 8.75
N GLY A 224 -1.70 -48.57 10.05
CA GLY A 224 -0.41 -49.07 10.54
C GLY A 224 -0.43 -49.28 12.05
N ARG A 225 -0.10 -50.49 12.43
CA ARG A 225 -0.05 -51.13 13.74
C ARG A 225 0.71 -50.30 14.81
N PHE A 226 0.14 -50.26 16.03
CA PHE A 226 0.73 -49.95 17.35
C PHE A 226 0.97 -48.48 17.77
N GLY A 227 0.30 -48.08 18.86
CA GLY A 227 0.74 -47.04 19.80
C GLY A 227 -0.34 -46.15 20.39
N LEU A 228 -1.02 -46.57 21.46
CA LEU A 228 -1.99 -45.78 22.26
C LEU A 228 -1.43 -44.41 22.73
N GLY A 229 -0.13 -44.29 22.99
CA GLY A 229 0.48 -43.04 23.43
C GLY A 229 0.70 -41.96 22.35
N ARG A 230 0.62 -42.32 21.06
CA ARG A 230 0.73 -41.35 19.95
C ARG A 230 -0.60 -40.70 19.55
N GLY A 231 -1.73 -41.36 19.86
CA GLY A 231 -3.08 -40.80 19.61
C GLY A 231 -3.35 -39.54 20.40
N ILE A 232 -3.12 -39.56 21.72
CA ILE A 232 -3.40 -38.44 22.64
C ILE A 232 -2.60 -37.17 22.26
N ARG A 233 -1.32 -37.33 21.87
CA ARG A 233 -0.50 -36.19 21.42
C ARG A 233 -0.98 -35.64 20.06
N ARG A 234 -1.51 -36.48 19.21
CA ARG A 234 -2.05 -36.11 17.91
C ARG A 234 -3.35 -35.34 18.05
N ASP A 235 -4.27 -35.81 18.88
CA ASP A 235 -5.57 -35.17 19.09
C ASP A 235 -5.43 -33.79 19.74
N SER A 236 -4.51 -33.65 20.72
CA SER A 236 -4.19 -32.37 21.32
C SER A 236 -3.49 -31.40 20.36
N LEU A 237 -2.68 -31.91 19.42
CA LEU A 237 -2.06 -31.10 18.36
C LEU A 237 -3.11 -30.66 17.33
N LEU A 238 -3.98 -31.57 16.91
CA LEU A 238 -5.09 -31.28 16.00
C LEU A 238 -6.01 -30.21 16.59
N ALA A 239 -6.43 -30.34 17.84
CA ALA A 239 -7.26 -29.35 18.53
C ALA A 239 -6.60 -27.98 18.55
N ARG A 240 -5.31 -27.89 18.93
CA ARG A 240 -4.55 -26.62 18.93
C ARG A 240 -4.36 -26.02 17.52
N LEU A 241 -4.24 -26.84 16.49
CA LEU A 241 -4.16 -26.37 15.12
C LEU A 241 -5.52 -25.88 14.65
N GLN A 242 -6.60 -26.60 14.96
CA GLN A 242 -7.97 -26.19 14.64
C GLN A 242 -8.36 -24.86 15.29
N GLU A 243 -8.02 -24.64 16.57
CA GLU A 243 -8.27 -23.36 17.26
C GLU A 243 -7.55 -22.16 16.62
N ARG A 244 -6.44 -22.39 15.93
CA ARG A 244 -5.63 -21.36 15.27
C ARG A 244 -5.98 -21.15 13.81
N MET A 245 -6.89 -21.97 13.28
CA MET A 245 -7.25 -21.91 11.87
C MET A 245 -8.20 -20.77 11.57
N PRO A 246 -8.02 -20.11 10.41
CA PRO A 246 -9.02 -19.20 9.90
C PRO A 246 -10.30 -19.98 9.58
N THR A 247 -11.44 -19.44 9.98
CA THR A 247 -12.74 -20.11 9.89
C THR A 247 -13.66 -19.58 8.80
N GLY A 248 -13.23 -18.59 8.04
CA GLY A 248 -14.06 -17.98 7.01
C GLY A 248 -13.39 -16.85 6.26
N ILE A 249 -14.20 -16.13 5.48
CA ILE A 249 -13.76 -14.97 4.70
C ILE A 249 -13.41 -13.80 5.63
N ASN A 250 -12.42 -13.02 5.22
CA ASN A 250 -12.04 -11.76 5.88
C ASN A 250 -12.46 -10.58 5.00
N GLU A 251 -13.47 -9.83 5.46
CA GLU A 251 -13.98 -8.66 4.73
C GLU A 251 -13.12 -7.40 4.89
N ASN A 252 -12.22 -7.37 5.89
CA ASN A 252 -11.42 -6.18 6.16
C ASN A 252 -10.60 -5.76 4.93
N TYR A 253 -9.90 -6.73 4.33
CA TYR A 253 -9.13 -6.45 3.13
C TYR A 253 -10.00 -6.03 1.94
N ALA A 254 -11.12 -6.70 1.72
CA ALA A 254 -12.05 -6.35 0.66
C ALA A 254 -12.58 -4.92 0.81
N ARG A 255 -12.93 -4.52 2.03
CA ARG A 255 -13.40 -3.18 2.35
C ARG A 255 -12.33 -2.13 2.08
N GLU A 256 -11.13 -2.31 2.61
CA GLU A 256 -10.02 -1.38 2.41
C GLU A 256 -9.61 -1.25 0.94
N LEU A 257 -9.63 -2.36 0.19
CA LEU A 257 -9.35 -2.36 -1.25
C LEU A 257 -10.36 -1.50 -2.02
N MET A 258 -11.64 -1.59 -1.67
CA MET A 258 -12.70 -0.82 -2.31
C MET A 258 -12.73 0.63 -1.81
N GLU A 259 -12.68 0.83 -0.51
CA GLU A 259 -12.89 2.12 0.15
C GLU A 259 -11.67 3.05 0.07
N LEU A 260 -10.50 2.56 0.50
CA LEU A 260 -9.30 3.40 0.61
C LEU A 260 -8.41 3.33 -0.62
N HIS A 261 -8.30 2.15 -1.24
CA HIS A 261 -7.33 1.93 -2.30
C HIS A 261 -7.88 2.18 -3.70
N SER A 262 -9.22 2.20 -3.90
CA SER A 262 -9.82 2.36 -5.22
C SER A 262 -11.02 3.31 -5.24
N LEU A 263 -12.24 2.81 -5.03
CA LEU A 263 -13.49 3.53 -5.29
C LEU A 263 -13.72 4.78 -4.45
N GLY A 264 -13.17 4.81 -3.22
CA GLY A 264 -13.52 5.83 -2.21
C GLY A 264 -14.75 5.43 -1.38
N VAL A 265 -14.96 6.11 -0.24
CA VAL A 265 -16.08 5.85 0.69
C VAL A 265 -17.43 5.92 -0.03
N ASP A 266 -17.60 6.91 -0.91
CA ASP A 266 -18.83 7.16 -1.66
C ASP A 266 -18.84 6.49 -3.05
N GLY A 267 -18.04 5.44 -3.23
CA GLY A 267 -17.79 4.78 -4.52
C GLY A 267 -18.95 3.96 -5.09
N GLY A 268 -20.12 3.95 -4.42
CA GLY A 268 -21.35 3.33 -4.91
C GLY A 268 -21.42 1.80 -4.71
N TYR A 269 -20.49 1.20 -3.97
CA TYR A 269 -20.53 -0.22 -3.61
C TYR A 269 -21.41 -0.49 -2.39
N THR A 270 -21.86 -1.72 -2.27
CA THR A 270 -22.71 -2.21 -1.17
C THR A 270 -21.95 -3.16 -0.25
N GLN A 271 -22.52 -3.48 0.92
CA GLN A 271 -21.98 -4.54 1.79
C GLN A 271 -21.93 -5.91 1.08
N HIS A 272 -22.89 -6.17 0.16
CA HIS A 272 -22.86 -7.37 -0.66
C HIS A 272 -21.61 -7.42 -1.55
N ASP A 273 -21.25 -6.30 -2.20
CA ASP A 273 -20.03 -6.20 -3.01
C ASP A 273 -18.78 -6.47 -2.17
N VAL A 274 -18.71 -5.94 -0.95
CA VAL A 274 -17.60 -6.22 -0.02
C VAL A 274 -17.47 -7.71 0.27
N THR A 275 -18.58 -8.39 0.54
CA THR A 275 -18.58 -9.83 0.80
C THR A 275 -18.16 -10.63 -0.44
N GLU A 276 -18.64 -10.25 -1.63
CA GLU A 276 -18.24 -10.91 -2.88
C GLU A 276 -16.76 -10.68 -3.22
N VAL A 277 -16.24 -9.46 -3.00
CA VAL A 277 -14.81 -9.17 -3.13
C VAL A 277 -14.00 -10.01 -2.13
N ALA A 278 -14.43 -10.13 -0.88
CA ALA A 278 -13.77 -10.98 0.11
C ALA A 278 -13.74 -12.45 -0.32
N ARG A 279 -14.80 -12.97 -0.95
CA ARG A 279 -14.85 -14.32 -1.54
C ARG A 279 -13.85 -14.47 -2.69
N ILE A 280 -13.74 -13.48 -3.57
CA ILE A 280 -12.76 -13.46 -4.67
C ILE A 280 -11.32 -13.49 -4.13
N LEU A 281 -11.05 -12.79 -3.03
CA LEU A 281 -9.71 -12.68 -2.45
C LEU A 281 -9.35 -13.84 -1.51
N THR A 282 -10.26 -14.79 -1.26
CA THR A 282 -9.93 -16.02 -0.54
C THR A 282 -8.80 -16.78 -1.25
N GLY A 283 -7.88 -17.33 -0.48
CA GLY A 283 -6.72 -18.04 -1.01
C GLY A 283 -5.57 -17.14 -1.49
N TRP A 284 -5.76 -15.81 -1.56
CA TRP A 284 -4.65 -14.87 -1.75
C TRP A 284 -3.88 -14.77 -0.44
N GLY A 285 -2.67 -15.27 -0.43
CA GLY A 285 -1.85 -15.36 0.75
C GLY A 285 -0.37 -15.13 0.47
N MET A 286 0.45 -15.46 1.44
CA MET A 286 1.90 -15.34 1.33
C MET A 286 2.59 -16.67 1.62
N ARG A 287 3.75 -16.89 1.03
CA ARG A 287 4.61 -18.02 1.36
C ARG A 287 4.99 -17.97 2.84
N GLN A 288 5.15 -19.15 3.43
CA GLN A 288 5.66 -19.23 4.79
C GLN A 288 7.10 -18.67 4.85
N PRO A 289 7.49 -17.96 5.93
CA PRO A 289 8.80 -17.31 6.05
C PRO A 289 10.00 -18.23 5.77
N ASN A 290 9.87 -19.52 6.05
CA ASN A 290 10.92 -20.53 5.79
C ASN A 290 11.02 -20.97 4.32
N ARG A 291 10.18 -20.42 3.42
CA ARG A 291 10.17 -20.68 1.97
C ARG A 291 10.33 -19.40 1.15
N GLY A 292 10.74 -18.32 1.78
CA GLY A 292 10.76 -17.00 1.20
C GLY A 292 9.46 -16.24 1.42
N THR A 293 9.54 -14.92 1.52
CA THR A 293 8.38 -14.05 1.51
C THR A 293 7.95 -13.80 0.06
N GLY A 294 6.68 -13.77 -0.21
CA GLY A 294 6.15 -13.52 -1.54
C GLY A 294 4.69 -13.91 -1.62
N PHE A 295 4.03 -13.48 -2.66
CA PHE A 295 2.65 -13.88 -2.93
C PHE A 295 2.56 -15.38 -3.19
N GLU A 296 1.55 -16.03 -2.64
CA GLU A 296 1.19 -17.41 -2.94
C GLU A 296 -0.33 -17.55 -2.99
N TYR A 297 -0.81 -18.14 -4.09
CA TYR A 297 -2.23 -18.48 -4.21
C TYR A 297 -2.49 -19.89 -3.67
N HIS A 298 -3.43 -19.99 -2.74
CA HIS A 298 -3.84 -21.24 -2.11
C HIS A 298 -5.20 -21.69 -2.64
N ALA A 299 -5.21 -22.50 -3.71
CA ALA A 299 -6.44 -22.98 -4.34
C ALA A 299 -7.36 -23.73 -3.35
N TRP A 300 -6.83 -24.45 -2.36
CA TRP A 300 -7.62 -25.13 -1.34
C TRP A 300 -8.46 -24.18 -0.47
N ALA A 301 -8.01 -22.94 -0.34
CA ALA A 301 -8.65 -21.90 0.48
C ALA A 301 -9.64 -21.03 -0.31
N HIS A 302 -9.58 -21.08 -1.65
CA HIS A 302 -10.36 -20.22 -2.52
C HIS A 302 -11.84 -20.65 -2.61
N ASP A 303 -12.72 -19.67 -2.70
CA ASP A 303 -14.16 -19.87 -2.96
C ASP A 303 -14.40 -19.95 -4.48
N GLU A 304 -14.70 -21.14 -4.97
CA GLU A 304 -14.91 -21.43 -6.39
C GLU A 304 -16.35 -21.11 -6.89
N GLY A 305 -17.26 -20.63 -6.02
CA GLY A 305 -18.63 -20.28 -6.40
C GLY A 305 -18.69 -19.07 -7.31
N ALA A 306 -19.78 -18.90 -8.06
CA ALA A 306 -20.03 -17.68 -8.81
C ALA A 306 -20.19 -16.48 -7.87
N LYS A 307 -19.78 -15.30 -8.34
CA LYS A 307 -19.82 -14.03 -7.58
C LYS A 307 -20.29 -12.88 -8.47
N THR A 308 -20.78 -11.81 -7.87
CA THR A 308 -21.15 -10.58 -8.59
C THR A 308 -20.63 -9.38 -7.81
N VAL A 309 -19.83 -8.51 -8.45
CA VAL A 309 -19.26 -7.30 -7.86
C VAL A 309 -19.60 -6.12 -8.74
N LEU A 310 -20.21 -5.07 -8.18
CA LEU A 310 -20.60 -3.85 -8.92
C LEU A 310 -21.40 -4.18 -10.19
N GLY A 311 -22.28 -5.18 -10.13
CA GLY A 311 -23.08 -5.64 -11.26
C GLY A 311 -22.34 -6.50 -12.29
N VAL A 312 -21.03 -6.74 -12.12
CA VAL A 312 -20.21 -7.58 -13.01
C VAL A 312 -20.16 -9.01 -12.50
N SER A 313 -20.54 -9.98 -13.33
CA SER A 313 -20.55 -11.40 -12.97
C SER A 313 -19.16 -12.03 -13.10
N PHE A 314 -18.78 -12.84 -12.11
CA PHE A 314 -17.59 -13.69 -12.06
C PHE A 314 -18.07 -15.14 -12.05
N PRO A 315 -17.93 -15.89 -13.16
CA PRO A 315 -18.34 -17.28 -13.22
C PRO A 315 -17.62 -18.17 -12.21
N ALA A 316 -18.26 -19.25 -11.78
CA ALA A 316 -17.65 -20.23 -10.89
C ALA A 316 -16.38 -20.85 -11.52
N GLY A 317 -15.39 -21.19 -10.68
CA GLY A 317 -14.18 -21.89 -11.09
C GLY A 317 -13.09 -20.99 -11.71
N GLY A 318 -13.16 -19.66 -11.53
CA GLY A 318 -12.18 -18.73 -12.10
C GLY A 318 -10.83 -18.69 -11.37
N GLY A 319 -10.76 -19.16 -10.13
CA GLY A 319 -9.52 -19.31 -9.37
C GLY A 319 -8.74 -17.99 -9.18
N GLU A 320 -7.41 -18.03 -9.24
CA GLU A 320 -6.55 -16.83 -9.08
C GLU A 320 -6.87 -15.71 -10.09
N ALA A 321 -7.38 -16.07 -11.28
CA ALA A 321 -7.67 -15.09 -12.32
C ALA A 321 -8.83 -14.15 -11.95
N GLU A 322 -9.74 -14.58 -11.08
CA GLU A 322 -10.83 -13.74 -10.57
C GLU A 322 -10.29 -12.50 -9.87
N GLY A 323 -9.28 -12.66 -9.01
CA GLY A 323 -8.68 -11.54 -8.32
C GLY A 323 -7.99 -10.53 -9.26
N LYS A 324 -7.32 -10.99 -10.31
CA LYS A 324 -6.74 -10.09 -11.33
C LYS A 324 -7.83 -9.32 -12.06
N ARG A 325 -8.90 -10.01 -12.47
CA ARG A 325 -10.04 -9.39 -13.13
C ARG A 325 -10.77 -8.39 -12.21
N LEU A 326 -10.85 -8.69 -10.91
CA LEU A 326 -11.38 -7.75 -9.91
C LEU A 326 -10.53 -6.47 -9.86
N ILE A 327 -9.21 -6.58 -9.78
CA ILE A 327 -8.31 -5.42 -9.78
C ILE A 327 -8.49 -4.57 -11.04
N GLN A 328 -8.61 -5.19 -12.21
CA GLN A 328 -8.91 -4.48 -13.46
C GLN A 328 -10.24 -3.74 -13.40
N LEU A 329 -11.30 -4.39 -12.89
CA LEU A 329 -12.60 -3.77 -12.70
C LEU A 329 -12.51 -2.54 -11.80
N LEU A 330 -11.87 -2.68 -10.63
CA LEU A 330 -11.73 -1.60 -9.66
C LEU A 330 -10.87 -0.45 -10.17
N ALA A 331 -9.72 -0.74 -10.79
CA ALA A 331 -8.82 0.29 -11.31
C ALA A 331 -9.44 1.13 -12.44
N ASN A 332 -10.30 0.51 -13.25
CA ASN A 332 -10.96 1.18 -14.38
C ASN A 332 -12.38 1.66 -14.05
N HIS A 333 -12.79 1.60 -12.79
CA HIS A 333 -14.10 2.10 -12.38
C HIS A 333 -14.13 3.64 -12.32
N PRO A 334 -15.20 4.30 -12.80
CA PRO A 334 -15.29 5.78 -12.80
C PRO A 334 -15.08 6.41 -11.42
N ALA A 335 -15.59 5.78 -10.34
CA ALA A 335 -15.38 6.26 -8.98
C ALA A 335 -13.89 6.23 -8.58
N THR A 336 -13.14 5.20 -8.97
CA THR A 336 -11.69 5.11 -8.74
C THR A 336 -10.94 6.21 -9.48
N MET A 337 -11.26 6.43 -10.76
CA MET A 337 -10.65 7.49 -11.55
C MET A 337 -10.86 8.85 -10.89
N HIS A 338 -12.08 9.14 -10.43
CA HIS A 338 -12.40 10.39 -9.74
C HIS A 338 -11.69 10.48 -8.38
N HIS A 339 -11.78 9.45 -7.54
CA HIS A 339 -11.20 9.42 -6.20
C HIS A 339 -9.68 9.65 -6.22
N VAL A 340 -8.97 8.89 -7.05
CA VAL A 340 -7.51 8.98 -7.16
C VAL A 340 -7.09 10.30 -7.81
N SER A 341 -7.78 10.74 -8.88
CA SER A 341 -7.53 12.04 -9.52
C SER A 341 -7.70 13.19 -8.53
N ARG A 342 -8.74 13.17 -7.69
CA ARG A 342 -8.94 14.20 -6.66
C ARG A 342 -7.78 14.20 -5.65
N LYS A 343 -7.30 13.03 -5.21
CA LYS A 343 -6.14 12.93 -4.31
C LYS A 343 -4.86 13.47 -4.97
N LEU A 344 -4.63 13.18 -6.25
CA LEU A 344 -3.49 13.71 -7.00
C LEU A 344 -3.60 15.23 -7.15
N CYS A 345 -4.77 15.77 -7.53
CA CYS A 345 -4.99 17.21 -7.60
C CYS A 345 -4.82 17.88 -6.23
N ALA A 346 -5.27 17.23 -5.14
CA ALA A 346 -5.04 17.75 -3.79
C ALA A 346 -3.55 17.78 -3.42
N ARG A 347 -2.78 16.80 -3.83
CA ARG A 347 -1.33 16.77 -3.58
C ARG A 347 -0.57 17.81 -4.41
N PHE A 348 -0.89 17.94 -5.70
CA PHE A 348 -0.05 18.66 -6.64
C PHE A 348 -0.53 20.08 -6.98
N VAL A 349 -1.80 20.40 -6.75
CA VAL A 349 -2.37 21.70 -7.13
C VAL A 349 -2.78 22.50 -5.88
N ALA A 350 -3.76 22.04 -5.13
CA ALA A 350 -4.26 22.74 -3.94
C ALA A 350 -4.96 21.75 -3.01
N ASP A 351 -4.98 22.03 -1.71
CA ASP A 351 -5.59 21.16 -0.68
C ASP A 351 -7.10 20.98 -0.93
N ASP A 352 -7.76 22.01 -1.46
CA ASP A 352 -9.10 21.94 -2.06
C ASP A 352 -8.96 22.17 -3.57
N PRO A 353 -8.81 21.08 -4.36
CA PRO A 353 -8.52 21.18 -5.77
C PRO A 353 -9.75 21.64 -6.56
N PRO A 354 -9.56 22.51 -7.57
CA PRO A 354 -10.65 22.90 -8.46
C PRO A 354 -11.17 21.70 -9.26
N ASP A 355 -12.51 21.63 -9.45
CA ASP A 355 -13.17 20.55 -10.20
C ASP A 355 -12.54 20.32 -11.59
N GLY A 356 -12.17 21.41 -12.29
CA GLY A 356 -11.51 21.32 -13.58
C GLY A 356 -10.19 20.50 -13.57
N CYS A 357 -9.41 20.55 -12.47
CA CYS A 357 -8.23 19.70 -12.33
C CYS A 357 -8.60 18.21 -12.27
N VAL A 358 -9.63 17.89 -11.50
CA VAL A 358 -10.10 16.51 -11.34
C VAL A 358 -10.65 15.97 -12.66
N ASP A 359 -11.44 16.77 -13.37
CA ASP A 359 -12.01 16.41 -14.67
C ASP A 359 -10.92 16.19 -15.73
N ASP A 360 -9.89 17.05 -15.77
CA ASP A 360 -8.76 16.92 -16.67
C ASP A 360 -7.97 15.64 -16.39
N ALA A 361 -7.72 15.33 -15.12
CA ALA A 361 -7.02 14.14 -14.69
C ALA A 361 -7.82 12.87 -15.03
N VAL A 362 -9.15 12.87 -14.84
CA VAL A 362 -10.03 11.76 -15.23
C VAL A 362 -10.01 11.54 -16.74
N ARG A 363 -10.06 12.63 -17.55
CA ARG A 363 -9.96 12.54 -19.02
C ARG A 363 -8.61 11.96 -19.44
N ALA A 364 -7.52 12.40 -18.83
CA ALA A 364 -6.19 11.85 -19.08
C ALA A 364 -6.12 10.37 -18.74
N TRP A 365 -6.68 9.97 -17.59
CA TRP A 365 -6.77 8.56 -17.19
C TRP A 365 -7.50 7.71 -18.23
N GLN A 366 -8.67 8.15 -18.69
CA GLN A 366 -9.46 7.44 -19.71
C GLN A 366 -8.70 7.29 -21.03
N ALA A 367 -7.93 8.32 -21.43
CA ALA A 367 -7.16 8.31 -22.67
C ALA A 367 -5.91 7.41 -22.60
N THR A 368 -5.31 7.25 -21.41
CA THR A 368 -4.03 6.54 -21.22
C THR A 368 -4.18 5.19 -20.53
N HIS A 369 -5.37 4.86 -20.03
CA HIS A 369 -5.66 3.72 -19.17
C HIS A 369 -4.93 3.79 -17.82
N GLY A 370 -4.82 4.99 -17.28
CA GLY A 370 -4.28 5.26 -15.94
C GLY A 370 -2.80 5.55 -15.85
#